data_38a1fcd327c25e79d127f1653bc1704d
#
_entry.id   38a1fcd327c25e79d127f1653bc1704d
#
_cell.length_a   1.000
_cell.length_b   1.000
_cell.length_c   1.000
_cell.angle_alpha   90.00
_cell.angle_beta   90.00
_cell.angle_gamma   90.00
#
_symmetry.space_group_name_H-M   'P 1'
#
loop_
_entity.id
_entity.type
_entity.pdbx_description
1 polymer ?
#
loop_
_entity_poly.entity_id
_entity_poly.type
_entity_poly.pdbx_seq_one_letter_code
_entity_poly.pdbx_strand_id
1 'polypeptide(L)'
;MAGSPEFYDIRVLRGSRTRIVLDNGKLEEISQAPFQGAAVRALSGGAWGFVTTDSVDNLGPEIDSARIMARKIDRQEDFRLAPAMPGKSMVVPVKKDPKDLSLEEKVALLREIEDAAKVKGVSSTQAVYMESDLALHYQNSEGLDLESRMTRMGFFISAVSSRNGIYQTDGEGRSGVGGLEVLEKHDPVALAREVGKTAVALLDAAVPKGGTYPVVLDQELAGVFVHEAVGHATEADIVLEGDSCLEGKLGEQIGSELVTVKDDPSLMQNGYYPFDDEGSLAQETVLVENGILRSYLNSR
;
A
#
# COMPACT_ATOMS: atom_id res chain seq x y z
N MET A 1 36.32 -12.48 -20.01
CA MET A 1 35.50 -11.80 -18.97
C MET A 1 34.21 -12.60 -18.91
N ALA A 2 33.88 -13.17 -17.75
CA ALA A 2 32.57 -13.81 -17.58
C ALA A 2 31.54 -12.69 -17.68
N GLY A 3 30.64 -12.76 -18.67
CA GLY A 3 29.56 -11.79 -18.80
C GLY A 3 28.70 -11.78 -17.54
N SER A 4 28.14 -10.61 -17.18
CA SER A 4 27.15 -10.51 -16.11
C SER A 4 26.06 -11.54 -16.33
N PRO A 5 25.58 -12.24 -15.31
CA PRO A 5 24.54 -13.26 -15.47
C PRO A 5 23.30 -12.66 -16.11
N GLU A 6 22.75 -13.34 -17.10
CA GLU A 6 21.44 -12.98 -17.63
C GLU A 6 20.38 -13.46 -16.65
N PHE A 7 19.53 -12.54 -16.21
CA PHE A 7 18.40 -12.83 -15.34
C PHE A 7 17.13 -12.21 -15.94
N TYR A 8 15.99 -12.82 -15.71
CA TYR A 8 14.69 -12.19 -15.94
C TYR A 8 13.68 -12.62 -14.88
N ASP A 9 12.74 -11.76 -14.64
CA ASP A 9 11.52 -12.09 -13.89
C ASP A 9 10.27 -11.62 -14.62
N ILE A 10 9.16 -12.27 -14.26
CA ILE A 10 7.84 -12.05 -14.81
C ILE A 10 6.87 -11.94 -13.64
N ARG A 11 6.01 -10.93 -13.69
CA ARG A 11 4.90 -10.76 -12.78
C ARG A 11 3.62 -10.64 -13.58
N VAL A 12 2.72 -11.59 -13.38
CA VAL A 12 1.38 -11.58 -13.97
C VAL A 12 0.39 -11.26 -12.88
N LEU A 13 -0.34 -10.17 -13.06
CA LEU A 13 -1.41 -9.75 -12.17
C LEU A 13 -2.75 -9.97 -12.86
N ARG A 14 -3.66 -10.67 -12.18
CA ARG A 14 -5.05 -10.84 -12.60
C ARG A 14 -5.97 -10.52 -11.44
N GLY A 15 -7.12 -9.95 -11.73
CA GLY A 15 -8.05 -9.66 -10.66
C GLY A 15 -9.30 -8.91 -11.09
N SER A 16 -10.03 -8.48 -10.09
CA SER A 16 -11.16 -7.58 -10.24
C SER A 16 -11.14 -6.51 -9.16
N ARG A 17 -11.66 -5.34 -9.50
CA ARG A 17 -11.85 -4.24 -8.55
C ARG A 17 -13.29 -3.77 -8.64
N THR A 18 -13.86 -3.48 -7.47
CA THR A 18 -15.13 -2.77 -7.36
C THR A 18 -14.91 -1.47 -6.59
N ARG A 19 -15.38 -0.37 -7.13
CA ARG A 19 -15.40 0.93 -6.49
C ARG A 19 -16.80 1.52 -6.61
N ILE A 20 -17.33 2.00 -5.48
CA ILE A 20 -18.63 2.68 -5.42
C ILE A 20 -18.43 3.99 -4.71
N VAL A 21 -18.96 5.08 -5.27
CA VAL A 21 -18.90 6.42 -4.69
C VAL A 21 -20.30 6.97 -4.53
N LEU A 22 -20.64 7.37 -3.32
CA LEU A 22 -21.80 8.19 -3.03
C LEU A 22 -21.34 9.62 -2.70
N ASP A 23 -22.05 10.59 -3.22
CA ASP A 23 -21.87 12.01 -2.92
C ASP A 23 -23.24 12.62 -2.59
N ASN A 24 -23.40 13.08 -1.36
CA ASN A 24 -24.66 13.63 -0.85
C ASN A 24 -25.88 12.72 -1.10
N GLY A 25 -25.73 11.42 -0.91
CA GLY A 25 -26.76 10.40 -1.13
C GLY A 25 -26.96 10.01 -2.58
N LYS A 26 -26.29 10.66 -3.53
CA LYS A 26 -26.36 10.30 -4.95
C LYS A 26 -25.25 9.32 -5.31
N LEU A 27 -25.58 8.36 -6.14
CA LEU A 27 -24.61 7.45 -6.71
C LEU A 27 -23.86 8.16 -7.83
N GLU A 28 -22.57 8.46 -7.60
CA GLU A 28 -21.72 9.13 -8.58
C GLU A 28 -20.91 8.13 -9.42
N GLU A 29 -20.50 7.01 -8.82
CA GLU A 29 -19.70 6.02 -9.51
C GLU A 29 -20.07 4.60 -9.05
N ILE A 30 -20.22 3.70 -10.00
CA ILE A 30 -20.05 2.26 -9.83
C ILE A 30 -19.10 1.79 -10.91
N SER A 31 -17.94 1.31 -10.51
CA SER A 31 -17.04 0.61 -11.41
C SER A 31 -16.77 -0.79 -10.90
N GLN A 32 -16.96 -1.76 -11.75
CA GLN A 32 -16.60 -3.16 -11.51
C GLN A 32 -15.93 -3.68 -12.78
N ALA A 33 -14.63 -3.90 -12.72
CA ALA A 33 -13.89 -4.32 -13.88
C ALA A 33 -12.87 -5.41 -13.53
N PRO A 34 -12.83 -6.49 -14.32
CA PRO A 34 -11.70 -7.38 -14.34
C PRO A 34 -10.51 -6.66 -14.98
N PHE A 35 -9.32 -7.01 -14.55
CA PHE A 35 -8.09 -6.56 -15.18
C PHE A 35 -7.04 -7.66 -15.17
N GLN A 36 -6.13 -7.59 -16.10
CA GLN A 36 -4.91 -8.40 -16.14
C GLN A 36 -3.80 -7.58 -16.73
N GLY A 37 -2.57 -8.00 -16.45
CA GLY A 37 -1.37 -7.44 -17.04
C GLY A 37 -0.15 -8.20 -16.58
N ALA A 38 0.91 -8.07 -17.34
CA ALA A 38 2.21 -8.60 -17.01
C ALA A 38 3.27 -7.50 -17.04
N ALA A 39 4.22 -7.61 -16.11
CA ALA A 39 5.48 -6.87 -16.14
C ALA A 39 6.62 -7.87 -16.28
N VAL A 40 7.54 -7.58 -17.18
CA VAL A 40 8.73 -8.38 -17.45
C VAL A 40 9.95 -7.50 -17.26
N ARG A 41 10.89 -7.94 -16.42
CA ARG A 41 12.20 -7.32 -16.27
C ARG A 41 13.27 -8.28 -16.78
N ALA A 42 14.31 -7.77 -17.39
CA ALA A 42 15.48 -8.54 -17.75
C ALA A 42 16.76 -7.78 -17.41
N LEU A 43 17.69 -8.46 -16.74
CA LEU A 43 19.04 -7.97 -16.47
C LEU A 43 19.98 -8.54 -17.54
N SER A 44 20.66 -7.67 -18.25
CA SER A 44 21.67 -8.08 -19.24
C SER A 44 22.75 -6.99 -19.37
N GLY A 45 24.01 -7.38 -19.35
CA GLY A 45 25.12 -6.43 -19.44
C GLY A 45 25.19 -5.44 -18.26
N GLY A 46 24.69 -5.81 -17.07
CA GLY A 46 24.66 -4.94 -15.89
C GLY A 46 23.53 -3.89 -15.89
N ALA A 47 22.61 -3.93 -16.83
CA ALA A 47 21.49 -3.00 -16.92
C ALA A 47 20.15 -3.75 -16.97
N TRP A 48 19.10 -3.05 -16.53
CA TRP A 48 17.74 -3.55 -16.56
C TRP A 48 16.99 -3.06 -17.79
N GLY A 49 16.21 -3.97 -18.40
CA GLY A 49 15.15 -3.64 -19.34
C GLY A 49 13.81 -4.00 -18.74
N PHE A 50 12.77 -3.22 -19.05
CA PHE A 50 11.44 -3.37 -18.48
C PHE A 50 10.37 -3.23 -19.56
N VAL A 51 9.41 -4.15 -19.57
CA VAL A 51 8.28 -4.17 -20.50
C VAL A 51 7.00 -4.50 -19.73
N THR A 52 5.91 -3.85 -20.09
CA THR A 52 4.57 -4.19 -19.61
C THR A 52 3.66 -4.54 -20.76
N THR A 53 2.70 -5.44 -20.53
CA THR A 53 1.70 -5.87 -21.52
C THR A 53 0.40 -6.27 -20.83
N ASP A 54 -0.71 -6.19 -21.54
CA ASP A 54 -2.02 -6.76 -21.12
C ASP A 54 -2.23 -8.19 -21.66
N SER A 55 -1.38 -8.63 -22.59
CA SER A 55 -1.35 -10.00 -23.12
C SER A 55 -0.50 -10.88 -22.21
N VAL A 56 -1.11 -11.83 -21.53
CA VAL A 56 -0.46 -12.63 -20.46
C VAL A 56 -0.24 -14.10 -20.81
N ASP A 57 -0.60 -14.53 -22.01
CA ASP A 57 -0.58 -15.95 -22.39
C ASP A 57 0.77 -16.44 -22.94
N ASN A 58 1.56 -15.54 -23.53
CA ASN A 58 2.89 -15.87 -24.05
C ASN A 58 3.82 -14.68 -23.90
N LEU A 59 4.67 -14.70 -22.90
CA LEU A 59 5.57 -13.61 -22.53
C LEU A 59 7.00 -13.75 -23.07
N GLY A 60 7.24 -14.72 -23.96
CA GLY A 60 8.55 -14.89 -24.61
C GLY A 60 9.03 -13.64 -25.38
N PRO A 61 8.19 -13.04 -26.21
CA PRO A 61 8.55 -11.80 -26.92
C PRO A 61 8.87 -10.63 -26.00
N GLU A 62 8.17 -10.51 -24.88
CA GLU A 62 8.38 -9.46 -23.87
C GLU A 62 9.71 -9.65 -23.13
N ILE A 63 10.09 -10.90 -22.83
CA ILE A 63 11.40 -11.21 -22.25
C ILE A 63 12.52 -10.79 -23.20
N ASP A 64 12.39 -11.14 -24.50
CA ASP A 64 13.37 -10.76 -25.51
C ASP A 64 13.43 -9.23 -25.69
N SER A 65 12.29 -8.56 -25.68
CA SER A 65 12.21 -7.09 -25.75
C SER A 65 12.90 -6.44 -24.53
N ALA A 66 12.65 -6.92 -23.32
CA ALA A 66 13.30 -6.44 -22.11
C ALA A 66 14.83 -6.65 -22.17
N ARG A 67 15.30 -7.82 -22.65
CA ARG A 67 16.73 -8.09 -22.85
C ARG A 67 17.37 -7.14 -23.88
N ILE A 68 16.68 -6.88 -24.99
CA ILE A 68 17.16 -5.95 -26.02
C ILE A 68 17.27 -4.53 -25.44
N MET A 69 16.32 -4.10 -24.62
CA MET A 69 16.37 -2.80 -23.95
C MET A 69 17.55 -2.71 -22.99
N ALA A 70 17.74 -3.72 -22.14
CA ALA A 70 18.86 -3.79 -21.21
C ALA A 70 20.22 -3.67 -21.92
N ARG A 71 20.41 -4.41 -23.01
CA ARG A 71 21.67 -4.42 -23.79
C ARG A 71 21.98 -3.10 -24.50
N LYS A 72 21.01 -2.20 -24.67
CA LYS A 72 21.24 -0.87 -25.24
C LYS A 72 21.80 0.13 -24.24
N ILE A 73 21.76 -0.20 -22.95
CA ILE A 73 22.30 0.64 -21.88
C ILE A 73 23.75 0.21 -21.67
N ASP A 74 24.66 1.12 -21.94
CA ASP A 74 26.11 0.89 -21.71
C ASP A 74 26.41 1.15 -20.24
N ARG A 75 26.39 0.09 -19.42
CA ARG A 75 26.88 0.12 -18.03
C ARG A 75 28.21 -0.58 -17.94
N GLN A 76 29.19 0.10 -17.34
CA GLN A 76 30.54 -0.44 -17.08
C GLN A 76 30.67 -1.11 -15.72
N GLU A 77 29.62 -1.15 -14.91
CA GLU A 77 29.64 -1.71 -13.55
C GLU A 77 29.23 -3.18 -13.56
N ASP A 78 29.96 -4.00 -12.79
CA ASP A 78 29.64 -5.41 -12.56
C ASP A 78 28.47 -5.47 -11.56
N PHE A 79 27.24 -5.63 -12.07
CA PHE A 79 26.03 -5.74 -11.28
C PHE A 79 25.75 -7.21 -10.95
N ARG A 80 25.54 -7.52 -9.67
CA ARG A 80 25.18 -8.85 -9.18
C ARG A 80 23.94 -8.80 -8.30
N LEU A 81 23.00 -9.68 -8.57
CA LEU A 81 21.85 -9.89 -7.69
C LEU A 81 22.31 -10.57 -6.39
N ALA A 82 21.74 -10.17 -5.27
CA ALA A 82 21.89 -10.86 -4.02
C ALA A 82 21.34 -12.30 -4.11
N PRO A 83 21.80 -13.22 -3.23
CA PRO A 83 21.21 -14.56 -3.13
C PRO A 83 19.71 -14.49 -2.88
N ALA A 84 18.94 -15.31 -3.59
CA ALA A 84 17.50 -15.34 -3.42
C ALA A 84 17.13 -15.92 -2.04
N MET A 85 16.18 -15.30 -1.38
CA MET A 85 15.44 -15.84 -0.23
C MET A 85 14.01 -16.14 -0.70
N PRO A 86 13.75 -17.33 -1.26
CA PRO A 86 12.50 -17.59 -1.96
C PRO A 86 11.30 -17.47 -1.05
N GLY A 87 10.29 -16.72 -1.49
CA GLY A 87 8.99 -16.62 -0.89
C GLY A 87 8.21 -17.93 -0.93
N LYS A 88 6.96 -17.87 -0.49
CA LYS A 88 6.04 -19.01 -0.54
C LYS A 88 4.73 -18.59 -1.17
N SER A 89 4.21 -19.45 -2.04
CA SER A 89 2.86 -19.28 -2.58
C SER A 89 1.83 -19.27 -1.45
N MET A 90 0.84 -18.37 -1.55
CA MET A 90 -0.17 -18.22 -0.53
C MET A 90 -1.51 -17.74 -1.09
N VAL A 91 -2.56 -18.42 -0.72
CA VAL A 91 -3.94 -17.93 -0.87
C VAL A 91 -4.43 -17.49 0.50
N VAL A 92 -4.70 -16.20 0.64
CA VAL A 92 -5.18 -15.65 1.91
C VAL A 92 -6.67 -16.00 2.06
N PRO A 93 -7.07 -16.69 3.14
CA PRO A 93 -8.46 -17.07 3.32
C PRO A 93 -9.33 -15.84 3.61
N VAL A 94 -10.51 -15.83 3.01
CA VAL A 94 -11.55 -14.82 3.21
C VAL A 94 -12.67 -15.47 4.01
N LYS A 95 -13.11 -14.85 5.09
CA LYS A 95 -14.18 -15.39 5.95
C LYS A 95 -15.57 -15.10 5.39
N LYS A 96 -15.74 -13.90 4.83
CA LYS A 96 -17.00 -13.43 4.23
C LYS A 96 -16.68 -12.79 2.88
N ASP A 97 -16.87 -13.54 1.81
CA ASP A 97 -16.49 -13.08 0.48
C ASP A 97 -17.35 -11.87 0.06
N PRO A 98 -16.77 -10.74 -0.33
CA PRO A 98 -17.52 -9.59 -0.84
C PRO A 98 -18.36 -9.91 -2.09
N LYS A 99 -18.05 -10.99 -2.80
CA LYS A 99 -18.83 -11.47 -3.96
C LYS A 99 -20.19 -12.04 -3.57
N ASP A 100 -20.39 -12.38 -2.30
CA ASP A 100 -21.69 -12.85 -1.79
C ASP A 100 -22.73 -11.71 -1.70
N LEU A 101 -22.29 -10.45 -1.76
CA LEU A 101 -23.17 -9.28 -1.85
C LEU A 101 -23.36 -8.83 -3.30
N SER A 102 -24.60 -8.58 -3.68
CA SER A 102 -24.92 -7.89 -4.93
C SER A 102 -24.42 -6.43 -4.91
N LEU A 103 -24.34 -5.80 -6.08
CA LEU A 103 -23.98 -4.37 -6.16
C LEU A 103 -25.00 -3.48 -5.43
N GLU A 104 -26.27 -3.84 -5.49
CA GLU A 104 -27.35 -3.14 -4.79
C GLU A 104 -27.18 -3.21 -3.28
N GLU A 105 -26.82 -4.37 -2.74
CA GLU A 105 -26.53 -4.54 -1.30
C GLU A 105 -25.31 -3.75 -0.86
N LYS A 106 -24.25 -3.71 -1.68
CA LYS A 106 -23.05 -2.88 -1.43
C LYS A 106 -23.41 -1.39 -1.42
N VAL A 107 -24.23 -0.93 -2.37
CA VAL A 107 -24.72 0.45 -2.40
C VAL A 107 -25.59 0.75 -1.18
N ALA A 108 -26.44 -0.18 -0.76
CA ALA A 108 -27.28 -0.01 0.43
C ALA A 108 -26.44 0.12 1.70
N LEU A 109 -25.43 -0.73 1.85
CA LEU A 109 -24.46 -0.65 2.96
C LEU A 109 -23.73 0.70 2.96
N LEU A 110 -23.25 1.16 1.81
CA LEU A 110 -22.54 2.43 1.70
C LEU A 110 -23.45 3.63 2.00
N ARG A 111 -24.75 3.54 1.65
CA ARG A 111 -25.77 4.55 2.02
C ARG A 111 -25.97 4.65 3.51
N GLU A 112 -26.03 3.51 4.21
CA GLU A 112 -26.15 3.48 5.67
C GLU A 112 -24.97 4.18 6.33
N ILE A 113 -23.74 3.93 5.83
CA ILE A 113 -22.52 4.59 6.30
C ILE A 113 -22.59 6.10 6.04
N GLU A 114 -22.92 6.51 4.81
CA GLU A 114 -22.97 7.93 4.45
C GLU A 114 -24.05 8.68 5.25
N ASP A 115 -25.23 8.08 5.42
CA ASP A 115 -26.34 8.68 6.17
C ASP A 115 -25.99 8.90 7.66
N ALA A 116 -25.18 8.03 8.25
CA ALA A 116 -24.71 8.18 9.60
C ALA A 116 -23.80 9.42 9.80
N ALA A 117 -23.08 9.84 8.75
CA ALA A 117 -22.25 11.05 8.77
C ALA A 117 -23.08 12.36 8.67
N LYS A 118 -24.34 12.29 8.23
CA LYS A 118 -25.23 13.45 8.04
C LYS A 118 -25.82 13.96 9.35
N VAL A 119 -24.96 14.25 10.33
CA VAL A 119 -25.40 14.85 11.59
C VAL A 119 -25.78 16.32 11.39
N LYS A 120 -26.52 16.89 12.35
CA LYS A 120 -26.93 18.31 12.25
C LYS A 120 -25.72 19.23 12.16
N GLY A 121 -25.65 20.03 11.08
CA GLY A 121 -24.54 20.96 10.82
C GLY A 121 -23.60 20.50 9.69
N VAL A 122 -23.70 19.27 9.26
CA VAL A 122 -23.00 18.78 8.07
C VAL A 122 -23.71 19.31 6.83
N SER A 123 -22.95 19.82 5.87
CA SER A 123 -23.45 20.38 4.61
C SER A 123 -23.28 19.44 3.42
N SER A 124 -22.26 18.58 3.43
CA SER A 124 -22.07 17.56 2.41
C SER A 124 -21.31 16.35 2.95
N THR A 125 -21.53 15.22 2.30
CA THR A 125 -20.87 13.94 2.64
C THR A 125 -20.42 13.22 1.37
N GLN A 126 -19.32 12.48 1.47
CA GLN A 126 -18.91 11.54 0.43
C GLN A 126 -18.52 10.23 1.08
N ALA A 127 -19.00 9.12 0.54
CA ALA A 127 -18.63 7.78 0.97
C ALA A 127 -18.09 6.96 -0.20
N VAL A 128 -17.04 6.19 0.04
CA VAL A 128 -16.38 5.34 -0.95
C VAL A 128 -16.28 3.92 -0.40
N TYR A 129 -16.74 2.96 -1.20
CA TYR A 129 -16.50 1.53 -0.99
C TYR A 129 -15.47 1.04 -1.99
N MET A 130 -14.55 0.21 -1.54
CA MET A 130 -13.51 -0.37 -2.37
C MET A 130 -13.31 -1.84 -2.02
N GLU A 131 -13.21 -2.68 -3.04
CA GLU A 131 -12.76 -4.07 -2.92
C GLU A 131 -11.87 -4.44 -4.09
N SER A 132 -10.95 -5.34 -3.85
CA SER A 132 -10.12 -5.95 -4.90
C SER A 132 -9.82 -7.40 -4.57
N ASP A 133 -9.97 -8.28 -5.56
CA ASP A 133 -9.53 -9.68 -5.51
C ASP A 133 -8.37 -9.82 -6.50
N LEU A 134 -7.17 -10.03 -6.00
CA LEU A 134 -5.93 -10.00 -6.77
C LEU A 134 -5.22 -11.35 -6.71
N ALA A 135 -4.87 -11.90 -7.86
CA ALA A 135 -3.97 -13.02 -8.01
C ALA A 135 -2.68 -12.53 -8.68
N LEU A 136 -1.56 -12.76 -8.05
CA LEU A 136 -0.22 -12.50 -8.54
C LEU A 136 0.49 -13.82 -8.80
N HIS A 137 1.03 -13.99 -10.01
CA HIS A 137 1.93 -15.06 -10.36
C HIS A 137 3.31 -14.47 -10.69
N TYR A 138 4.31 -14.89 -9.94
CA TYR A 138 5.69 -14.49 -10.11
C TYR A 138 6.55 -15.65 -10.56
N GLN A 139 7.35 -15.43 -11.60
CA GLN A 139 8.32 -16.41 -12.10
C GLN A 139 9.65 -15.73 -12.41
N ASN A 140 10.76 -16.47 -12.26
CA ASN A 140 12.06 -15.97 -12.67
C ASN A 140 12.92 -17.03 -13.36
N SER A 141 14.01 -16.58 -13.97
CA SER A 141 14.95 -17.45 -14.71
C SER A 141 15.78 -18.39 -13.81
N GLU A 142 15.74 -18.22 -12.50
CA GLU A 142 16.40 -19.09 -11.52
C GLU A 142 15.49 -20.24 -11.08
N GLY A 143 14.27 -20.33 -11.64
CA GLY A 143 13.33 -21.43 -11.38
C GLY A 143 12.35 -21.17 -10.23
N LEU A 144 12.29 -19.93 -9.72
CA LEU A 144 11.27 -19.56 -8.75
C LEU A 144 9.92 -19.40 -9.46
N ASP A 145 8.89 -19.98 -8.87
CA ASP A 145 7.50 -19.96 -9.36
C ASP A 145 6.58 -19.82 -8.13
N LEU A 146 5.94 -18.65 -8.00
CA LEU A 146 5.15 -18.31 -6.83
C LEU A 146 3.79 -17.75 -7.23
N GLU A 147 2.77 -18.14 -6.46
CA GLU A 147 1.42 -17.60 -6.59
C GLU A 147 0.95 -17.00 -5.28
N SER A 148 0.31 -15.86 -5.35
CA SER A 148 -0.47 -15.34 -4.22
C SER A 148 -1.84 -14.87 -4.69
N ARG A 149 -2.83 -15.06 -3.83
CA ARG A 149 -4.17 -14.51 -4.03
C ARG A 149 -4.66 -13.92 -2.74
N MET A 150 -5.15 -12.70 -2.81
CA MET A 150 -5.71 -11.99 -1.67
C MET A 150 -6.83 -11.03 -2.05
N THR A 151 -7.80 -10.95 -1.18
CA THR A 151 -8.84 -9.93 -1.23
C THR A 151 -8.47 -8.81 -0.29
N ARG A 152 -8.62 -7.58 -0.75
CA ARG A 152 -8.55 -6.38 0.08
C ARG A 152 -9.85 -5.63 -0.05
N MET A 153 -10.31 -5.09 1.06
CA MET A 153 -11.46 -4.21 1.04
C MET A 153 -11.29 -3.07 2.03
N GLY A 154 -12.07 -2.02 1.81
CA GLY A 154 -12.09 -0.86 2.67
C GLY A 154 -13.22 0.09 2.31
N PHE A 155 -13.34 1.11 3.15
CA PHE A 155 -14.23 2.24 2.94
C PHE A 155 -13.54 3.53 3.35
N PHE A 156 -14.04 4.61 2.81
CA PHE A 156 -13.69 5.96 3.24
C PHE A 156 -14.97 6.78 3.36
N ILE A 157 -15.04 7.62 4.38
CA ILE A 157 -16.13 8.56 4.60
C ILE A 157 -15.57 9.93 4.90
N SER A 158 -16.13 10.97 4.29
CA SER A 158 -15.83 12.35 4.64
C SER A 158 -17.10 13.15 4.80
N ALA A 159 -17.02 14.17 5.65
CA ALA A 159 -18.07 15.14 5.88
C ALA A 159 -17.53 16.54 5.87
N VAL A 160 -18.27 17.45 5.24
CA VAL A 160 -17.99 18.89 5.25
C VAL A 160 -19.07 19.59 6.03
N SER A 161 -18.68 20.45 6.94
CA SER A 161 -19.58 21.39 7.63
C SER A 161 -19.28 22.83 7.24
N SER A 162 -20.29 23.68 7.28
CA SER A 162 -20.10 25.10 6.96
C SER A 162 -20.95 25.99 7.83
N ARG A 163 -20.38 27.14 8.24
CA ARG A 163 -21.07 28.16 9.01
C ARG A 163 -20.40 29.52 8.77
N ASN A 164 -21.20 30.53 8.40
CA ASN A 164 -20.73 31.90 8.18
C ASN A 164 -19.54 32.00 7.22
N GLY A 165 -19.52 31.22 6.17
CA GLY A 165 -18.43 31.20 5.17
C GLY A 165 -17.17 30.43 5.60
N ILE A 166 -17.16 29.83 6.78
CA ILE A 166 -16.11 28.92 7.24
C ILE A 166 -16.51 27.50 6.85
N TYR A 167 -15.58 26.75 6.28
CA TYR A 167 -15.74 25.34 5.92
C TYR A 167 -14.72 24.50 6.70
N GLN A 168 -15.19 23.38 7.22
CA GLN A 168 -14.34 22.39 7.89
C GLN A 168 -14.69 21.00 7.39
N THR A 169 -13.66 20.18 7.27
CA THR A 169 -13.79 18.81 6.75
C THR A 169 -13.15 17.86 7.73
N ASP A 170 -13.79 16.72 7.90
CA ASP A 170 -13.20 15.55 8.53
C ASP A 170 -13.41 14.33 7.64
N GLY A 171 -12.50 13.35 7.72
CA GLY A 171 -12.59 12.14 6.89
C GLY A 171 -11.77 11.01 7.49
N GLU A 172 -12.34 9.81 7.41
CA GLU A 172 -11.78 8.59 7.94
C GLU A 172 -11.92 7.43 6.96
N GLY A 173 -10.93 6.56 6.93
CA GLY A 173 -10.95 5.34 6.14
C GLY A 173 -10.40 4.16 6.90
N ARG A 174 -10.93 2.99 6.61
CA ARG A 174 -10.40 1.72 7.12
C ARG A 174 -10.33 0.73 5.99
N SER A 175 -9.23 0.00 5.95
CA SER A 175 -9.00 -1.04 4.95
C SER A 175 -8.18 -2.18 5.54
N GLY A 176 -8.16 -3.32 4.85
CA GLY A 176 -7.36 -4.47 5.26
C GLY A 176 -7.45 -5.62 4.27
N VAL A 177 -6.64 -6.63 4.53
CA VAL A 177 -6.68 -7.91 3.83
C VAL A 177 -7.77 -8.77 4.44
N GLY A 178 -8.69 -9.24 3.61
CA GLY A 178 -9.87 -10.02 3.98
C GLY A 178 -11.10 -9.58 3.21
N GLY A 179 -12.26 -10.09 3.60
CA GLY A 179 -13.56 -9.76 3.03
C GLY A 179 -14.37 -8.81 3.92
N LEU A 180 -15.68 -9.02 3.96
CA LEU A 180 -16.63 -8.18 4.72
C LEU A 180 -16.33 -8.12 6.22
N GLU A 181 -15.60 -9.09 6.77
CA GLU A 181 -15.13 -9.07 8.15
C GLU A 181 -14.23 -7.87 8.47
N VAL A 182 -13.58 -7.26 7.47
CA VAL A 182 -12.81 -6.02 7.63
C VAL A 182 -13.72 -4.86 8.00
N LEU A 183 -14.88 -4.75 7.38
CA LEU A 183 -15.87 -3.70 7.71
C LEU A 183 -16.46 -3.93 9.11
N GLU A 184 -16.84 -5.17 9.40
CA GLU A 184 -17.43 -5.52 10.70
C GLU A 184 -16.51 -5.20 11.88
N LYS A 185 -15.20 -5.36 11.70
CA LYS A 185 -14.19 -5.06 12.71
C LYS A 185 -14.16 -3.56 13.09
N HIS A 186 -14.52 -2.68 12.15
CA HIS A 186 -14.30 -1.24 12.28
C HIS A 186 -15.56 -0.42 12.54
N ASP A 187 -16.75 -1.05 12.62
CA ASP A 187 -18.04 -0.36 12.80
C ASP A 187 -18.15 0.93 11.95
N PRO A 188 -18.29 0.80 10.61
CA PRO A 188 -18.21 1.94 9.71
C PRO A 188 -19.31 2.97 9.96
N VAL A 189 -20.47 2.55 10.49
CA VAL A 189 -21.61 3.44 10.82
C VAL A 189 -21.28 4.31 12.02
N ALA A 190 -20.67 3.73 13.07
CA ALA A 190 -20.24 4.51 14.24
C ALA A 190 -19.13 5.49 13.85
N LEU A 191 -18.13 5.04 13.06
CA LEU A 191 -17.05 5.87 12.57
C LEU A 191 -17.57 7.05 11.73
N ALA A 192 -18.50 6.80 10.80
CA ALA A 192 -19.11 7.85 9.97
C ALA A 192 -19.81 8.92 10.81
N ARG A 193 -20.50 8.50 11.87
CA ARG A 193 -21.16 9.45 12.78
C ARG A 193 -20.15 10.34 13.50
N GLU A 194 -19.01 9.79 13.92
CA GLU A 194 -17.95 10.57 14.57
C GLU A 194 -17.31 11.54 13.56
N VAL A 195 -17.06 11.14 12.30
CA VAL A 195 -16.60 12.02 11.23
C VAL A 195 -17.52 13.23 11.07
N GLY A 196 -18.85 13.00 10.99
CA GLY A 196 -19.81 14.11 10.92
C GLY A 196 -19.75 15.04 12.12
N LYS A 197 -19.65 14.51 13.35
CA LYS A 197 -19.52 15.30 14.58
C LYS A 197 -18.23 16.10 14.61
N THR A 198 -17.12 15.50 14.25
CA THR A 198 -15.80 16.16 14.22
C THR A 198 -15.81 17.30 13.22
N ALA A 199 -16.31 17.08 12.00
CA ALA A 199 -16.43 18.16 11.01
C ALA A 199 -17.22 19.38 11.53
N VAL A 200 -18.30 19.14 12.29
CA VAL A 200 -19.07 20.22 12.93
C VAL A 200 -18.30 20.87 14.08
N ALA A 201 -17.64 20.09 14.92
CA ALA A 201 -16.88 20.61 16.06
C ALA A 201 -15.69 21.49 15.61
N LEU A 202 -15.08 21.16 14.50
CA LEU A 202 -13.96 21.93 13.93
C LEU A 202 -14.36 23.36 13.53
N LEU A 203 -15.66 23.65 13.30
CA LEU A 203 -16.12 25.04 13.05
C LEU A 203 -15.89 25.98 14.25
N ASP A 204 -15.82 25.44 15.45
CA ASP A 204 -15.56 26.17 16.70
C ASP A 204 -14.12 25.97 17.21
N ALA A 205 -13.28 25.24 16.47
CA ALA A 205 -11.91 24.97 16.87
C ALA A 205 -11.06 26.25 16.85
N ALA A 206 -10.29 26.44 17.91
CA ALA A 206 -9.31 27.51 17.96
C ALA A 206 -8.07 27.16 17.12
N VAL A 207 -7.52 28.18 16.45
CA VAL A 207 -6.23 28.01 15.76
C VAL A 207 -5.13 27.81 16.82
N PRO A 208 -4.36 26.72 16.77
CA PRO A 208 -3.28 26.49 17.70
C PRO A 208 -2.19 27.54 17.53
N LYS A 209 -1.60 27.97 18.66
CA LYS A 209 -0.45 28.88 18.60
C LYS A 209 0.78 28.11 18.17
N GLY A 210 1.55 28.67 17.23
CA GLY A 210 2.87 28.11 16.87
C GLY A 210 3.84 28.17 18.07
N GLY A 211 4.72 27.18 18.18
CA GLY A 211 5.70 27.11 19.25
C GLY A 211 6.31 25.72 19.37
N THR A 212 7.19 25.56 20.35
CA THR A 212 7.78 24.26 20.72
C THR A 212 7.03 23.74 21.93
N TYR A 213 6.43 22.56 21.80
CA TYR A 213 5.63 21.93 22.83
C TYR A 213 6.03 20.46 23.02
N PRO A 214 5.94 19.91 24.23
CA PRO A 214 5.88 18.46 24.39
C PRO A 214 4.57 17.95 23.81
N VAL A 215 4.63 16.91 22.98
CA VAL A 215 3.46 16.32 22.32
C VAL A 215 3.35 14.84 22.63
N VAL A 216 2.12 14.35 22.73
CA VAL A 216 1.80 12.92 22.80
C VAL A 216 1.09 12.58 21.49
N LEU A 217 1.67 11.66 20.74
CA LEU A 217 1.06 11.11 19.51
C LEU A 217 0.28 9.85 19.88
N ASP A 218 -0.94 9.74 19.38
CA ASP A 218 -1.64 8.45 19.43
C ASP A 218 -0.99 7.45 18.45
N GLN A 219 -1.43 6.21 18.49
CA GLN A 219 -0.83 5.15 17.66
C GLN A 219 -1.01 5.38 16.15
N GLU A 220 -2.08 6.04 15.73
CA GLU A 220 -2.37 6.31 14.31
C GLU A 220 -1.43 7.39 13.78
N LEU A 221 -1.34 8.52 14.46
CA LEU A 221 -0.42 9.59 14.08
C LEU A 221 1.05 9.20 14.28
N ALA A 222 1.37 8.43 15.34
CA ALA A 222 2.72 7.90 15.56
C ALA A 222 3.15 6.97 14.42
N GLY A 223 2.24 6.15 13.88
CA GLY A 223 2.49 5.29 12.71
C GLY A 223 2.85 6.09 11.47
N VAL A 224 2.07 7.14 11.15
CA VAL A 224 2.38 8.04 10.03
C VAL A 224 3.71 8.76 10.25
N PHE A 225 3.93 9.30 11.46
CA PHE A 225 5.17 10.00 11.79
C PHE A 225 6.40 9.11 11.60
N VAL A 226 6.35 7.85 12.05
CA VAL A 226 7.47 6.89 11.88
C VAL A 226 7.65 6.51 10.41
N HIS A 227 6.56 6.36 9.64
CA HIS A 227 6.61 6.11 8.21
C HIS A 227 7.36 7.22 7.48
N GLU A 228 7.00 8.49 7.71
CA GLU A 228 7.64 9.63 7.06
C GLU A 228 9.06 9.90 7.55
N ALA A 229 9.31 9.82 8.87
CA ALA A 229 10.59 10.20 9.45
C ALA A 229 11.66 9.10 9.37
N VAL A 230 11.26 7.83 9.35
CA VAL A 230 12.18 6.69 9.37
C VAL A 230 11.97 5.79 8.17
N GLY A 231 10.72 5.42 7.84
CA GLY A 231 10.40 4.50 6.77
C GLY A 231 11.04 4.93 5.45
N HIS A 232 10.66 6.07 4.92
CA HIS A 232 11.23 6.61 3.67
C HIS A 232 12.72 6.87 3.75
N ALA A 233 13.22 7.36 4.90
CA ALA A 233 14.65 7.61 5.05
C ALA A 233 15.51 6.33 5.11
N THR A 234 14.91 5.16 5.30
CA THR A 234 15.58 3.85 5.30
C THR A 234 15.44 3.09 3.98
N GLU A 235 14.74 3.60 2.99
CA GLU A 235 14.67 2.99 1.65
C GLU A 235 16.06 3.00 1.00
N ALA A 236 16.53 1.81 0.62
CA ALA A 236 17.93 1.63 0.20
C ALA A 236 18.26 2.33 -1.10
N ASP A 237 17.31 2.51 -2.02
CA ASP A 237 17.48 3.29 -3.25
C ASP A 237 17.73 4.77 -2.95
N ILE A 238 16.93 5.39 -2.06
CA ILE A 238 17.12 6.77 -1.61
C ILE A 238 18.46 6.94 -0.90
N VAL A 239 18.88 5.94 -0.09
CA VAL A 239 20.19 5.94 0.58
C VAL A 239 21.34 5.86 -0.43
N LEU A 240 21.22 5.00 -1.46
CA LEU A 240 22.23 4.81 -2.50
C LEU A 240 22.40 6.02 -3.42
N GLU A 241 21.33 6.78 -3.63
CA GLU A 241 21.33 8.03 -4.40
C GLU A 241 21.91 9.23 -3.62
N GLY A 242 22.16 9.06 -2.30
CA GLY A 242 22.69 10.11 -1.43
C GLY A 242 21.63 11.11 -0.94
N ASP A 243 20.34 10.80 -1.12
CA ASP A 243 19.24 11.70 -0.77
C ASP A 243 18.67 11.44 0.64
N SER A 244 19.16 10.39 1.33
CA SER A 244 18.73 10.08 2.69
C SER A 244 19.61 10.75 3.75
N CYS A 245 18.95 11.37 4.74
CA CYS A 245 19.62 11.86 5.95
C CYS A 245 20.21 10.72 6.82
N LEU A 246 19.90 9.45 6.54
CA LEU A 246 20.38 8.26 7.24
C LEU A 246 21.54 7.56 6.50
N GLU A 247 22.00 8.10 5.36
CA GLU A 247 23.16 7.57 4.66
C GLU A 247 24.39 7.46 5.58
N GLY A 248 25.03 6.29 5.57
CA GLY A 248 26.23 6.02 6.34
C GLY A 248 26.04 5.87 7.86
N LYS A 249 24.80 5.95 8.38
CA LYS A 249 24.52 5.94 9.83
C LYS A 249 24.16 4.57 10.41
N LEU A 250 24.41 3.48 9.70
CA LEU A 250 24.26 2.15 10.28
C LEU A 250 25.09 1.97 11.54
N GLY A 251 24.46 1.53 12.64
CA GLY A 251 25.09 1.37 13.94
C GLY A 251 25.14 2.65 14.79
N GLU A 252 24.72 3.79 14.28
CA GLU A 252 24.65 5.04 15.02
C GLU A 252 23.34 5.21 15.80
N GLN A 253 23.42 5.97 16.88
CA GLN A 253 22.27 6.41 17.66
C GLN A 253 21.55 7.53 16.91
N ILE A 254 20.38 7.26 16.38
CA ILE A 254 19.56 8.23 15.62
C ILE A 254 18.31 8.70 16.38
N GLY A 255 18.00 8.04 17.49
CA GLY A 255 16.82 8.35 18.31
C GLY A 255 17.04 7.98 19.77
N SER A 256 16.01 8.16 20.59
CA SER A 256 16.01 7.74 21.98
C SER A 256 16.15 6.22 22.10
N GLU A 257 16.84 5.74 23.14
CA GLU A 257 16.92 4.31 23.48
C GLU A 257 15.56 3.64 23.73
N LEU A 258 14.51 4.42 23.91
CA LEU A 258 13.14 3.94 24.07
C LEU A 258 12.45 3.62 22.73
N VAL A 259 13.07 3.96 21.61
CA VAL A 259 12.47 3.82 20.27
C VAL A 259 12.98 2.57 19.58
N THR A 260 12.06 1.69 19.20
CA THR A 260 12.32 0.56 18.30
C THR A 260 11.33 0.64 17.14
N VAL A 261 11.84 0.57 15.91
CA VAL A 261 11.05 0.64 14.67
C VAL A 261 11.28 -0.63 13.86
N LYS A 262 10.18 -1.24 13.45
CA LYS A 262 10.16 -2.46 12.65
C LYS A 262 9.27 -2.28 11.43
N ASP A 263 9.69 -2.84 10.29
CA ASP A 263 8.84 -3.10 9.14
C ASP A 263 8.39 -4.57 9.20
N ASP A 264 7.09 -4.81 9.22
CA ASP A 264 6.56 -6.17 9.33
C ASP A 264 5.42 -6.42 8.33
N PRO A 265 5.76 -6.90 7.14
CA PRO A 265 4.78 -7.23 6.10
C PRO A 265 3.92 -8.47 6.42
N SER A 266 4.21 -9.23 7.49
CA SER A 266 3.47 -10.42 7.89
C SER A 266 2.16 -10.10 8.64
N LEU A 267 2.00 -8.88 9.12
CA LEU A 267 0.79 -8.42 9.77
C LEU A 267 -0.37 -8.33 8.77
N MET A 268 -1.47 -9.01 9.05
CA MET A 268 -2.67 -9.06 8.20
C MET A 268 -3.42 -7.71 8.19
N GLN A 269 -2.70 -6.66 7.83
CA GLN A 269 -3.17 -5.29 7.64
C GLN A 269 -3.15 -4.94 6.14
N ASN A 270 -3.40 -3.68 5.80
CA ASN A 270 -3.42 -3.27 4.39
C ASN A 270 -2.07 -3.46 3.67
N GLY A 271 -0.95 -3.36 4.39
CA GLY A 271 0.41 -3.56 3.87
C GLY A 271 0.89 -5.02 3.82
N TYR A 272 0.03 -5.99 4.14
CA TYR A 272 0.41 -7.41 4.10
C TYR A 272 0.78 -7.88 2.68
N TYR A 273 1.85 -8.67 2.57
CA TYR A 273 2.19 -9.46 1.40
C TYR A 273 3.02 -10.71 1.81
N PRO A 274 2.88 -11.85 1.11
CA PRO A 274 3.60 -13.08 1.45
C PRO A 274 5.03 -13.13 0.90
N PHE A 275 5.30 -12.41 -0.16
CA PHE A 275 6.61 -12.21 -0.81
C PHE A 275 6.61 -10.87 -1.53
N ASP A 276 7.80 -10.29 -1.68
CA ASP A 276 7.97 -8.99 -2.33
C ASP A 276 7.88 -9.09 -3.86
N ASP A 277 8.09 -7.96 -4.52
CA ASP A 277 8.02 -7.85 -5.98
C ASP A 277 9.15 -8.54 -6.72
N GLU A 278 10.14 -9.07 -6.00
CA GLU A 278 11.25 -9.87 -6.52
C GLU A 278 11.17 -11.36 -6.12
N GLY A 279 10.03 -11.75 -5.55
CA GLY A 279 9.77 -13.11 -5.10
C GLY A 279 10.50 -13.49 -3.81
N SER A 280 11.05 -12.53 -3.07
CA SER A 280 11.71 -12.76 -1.80
C SER A 280 10.70 -12.90 -0.67
N LEU A 281 11.02 -13.75 0.32
CA LEU A 281 10.17 -13.99 1.46
C LEU A 281 9.93 -12.69 2.25
N ALA A 282 8.67 -12.37 2.48
CA ALA A 282 8.28 -11.30 3.38
C ALA A 282 8.70 -11.64 4.82
N GLN A 283 9.40 -10.75 5.48
CA GLN A 283 9.94 -10.96 6.83
C GLN A 283 9.95 -9.65 7.64
N GLU A 284 9.88 -9.77 8.96
CA GLU A 284 10.09 -8.64 9.83
C GLU A 284 11.53 -8.10 9.68
N THR A 285 11.67 -6.81 9.49
CA THR A 285 12.95 -6.10 9.43
C THR A 285 13.03 -5.08 10.56
N VAL A 286 14.04 -5.21 11.42
CA VAL A 286 14.29 -4.22 12.48
C VAL A 286 15.10 -3.07 11.89
N LEU A 287 14.46 -1.92 11.72
CA LEU A 287 15.10 -0.70 11.19
C LEU A 287 15.87 0.04 12.27
N VAL A 288 15.24 0.24 13.41
CA VAL A 288 15.84 0.90 14.59
C VAL A 288 15.61 0.03 15.82
N GLU A 289 16.63 -0.22 16.58
CA GLU A 289 16.56 -0.94 17.85
C GLU A 289 17.17 -0.14 18.98
N ASN A 290 16.39 0.19 19.98
CA ASN A 290 16.82 1.02 21.12
C ASN A 290 17.50 2.32 20.64
N GLY A 291 16.92 2.97 19.63
CA GLY A 291 17.39 4.20 19.03
C GLY A 291 18.56 4.05 18.05
N ILE A 292 19.12 2.86 17.86
CA ILE A 292 20.26 2.59 16.97
C ILE A 292 19.75 2.11 15.61
N LEU A 293 20.20 2.73 14.51
CA LEU A 293 19.88 2.30 13.15
C LEU A 293 20.52 0.93 12.87
N ARG A 294 19.71 -0.08 12.53
CA ARG A 294 20.14 -1.46 12.33
C ARG A 294 20.18 -1.89 10.87
N SER A 295 19.24 -1.42 10.07
CA SER A 295 19.17 -1.80 8.67
C SER A 295 18.47 -0.74 7.82
N TYR A 296 18.60 -0.89 6.50
CA TYR A 296 17.79 -0.21 5.49
C TYR A 296 16.75 -1.18 4.93
N LEU A 297 15.72 -0.64 4.30
CA LEU A 297 14.73 -1.40 3.55
C LEU A 297 15.25 -1.62 2.13
N ASN A 298 15.49 -2.86 1.79
CA ASN A 298 15.96 -3.25 0.46
C ASN A 298 15.25 -4.52 -0.02
N SER A 299 15.11 -4.66 -1.31
CA SER A 299 14.81 -5.90 -1.99
C SER A 299 16.12 -6.61 -2.42
N ARG A 300 16.02 -7.60 -3.30
CA ARG A 300 17.14 -8.41 -3.78
C ARG A 300 18.15 -7.65 -4.64
#